data_b0f74dd85199e42af31493b280b08922
#
_entry.id   b0f74dd85199e42af31493b280b08922
#
_cell.length_a   1.000
_cell.length_b   1.000
_cell.length_c   1.000
_cell.angle_alpha   90.00
_cell.angle_beta   90.00
_cell.angle_gamma   90.00
#
_symmetry.space_group_name_H-M   'P 1'
#
loop_
_entity.id
_entity.type
_entity.pdbx_description
1 polymer ?
#
loop_
_entity_poly.entity_id
_entity_poly.type
_entity_poly.pdbx_seq_one_letter_code
_entity_poly.pdbx_strand_id
1 'polypeptide(L)'
;MIKMNTMMKIILDEGEQQECTIQVDDVLKKIVDKTKIIKNCIVYDEDGALEEEKINFDRIIHFVGDKTGYEVSCNELRFSRQKIHPCQFPVLARKLSDMLFQKYNPQKIVVYISLYDDEFELRFHTYREDEKLWLDEDLNKYDKPILCWI
;
A
#
# COMPACT_ATOMS: atom_id res chain seq x y z
N MET A 1 -4.91 -7.14 -10.74
CA MET A 1 -5.48 -6.18 -11.70
C MET A 1 -5.23 -4.76 -11.21
N ILE A 2 -4.86 -3.88 -12.12
CA ILE A 2 -4.58 -2.49 -11.78
C ILE A 2 -5.82 -1.62 -12.05
N LYS A 3 -6.11 -0.71 -11.13
CA LYS A 3 -7.13 0.35 -11.27
C LYS A 3 -6.49 1.69 -10.96
N MET A 4 -6.95 2.74 -11.61
CA MET A 4 -6.47 4.08 -11.32
C MET A 4 -7.54 5.12 -11.71
N ASN A 5 -7.52 6.25 -11.02
CA ASN A 5 -8.41 7.35 -11.42
C ASN A 5 -7.85 8.12 -12.62
N THR A 6 -8.66 9.03 -13.15
CA THR A 6 -8.31 9.84 -14.33
C THR A 6 -7.05 10.66 -14.09
N MET A 7 -6.88 11.23 -12.90
CA MET A 7 -5.69 12.02 -12.54
C MET A 7 -4.41 11.21 -12.65
N MET A 8 -4.41 9.97 -12.14
CA MET A 8 -3.24 9.09 -12.21
C MET A 8 -2.95 8.67 -13.64
N LYS A 9 -3.98 8.36 -14.44
CA LYS A 9 -3.81 8.02 -15.88
C LYS A 9 -3.07 9.11 -16.62
N ILE A 10 -3.45 10.37 -16.41
CA ILE A 10 -2.81 11.52 -17.07
C ILE A 10 -1.32 11.58 -16.71
N ILE A 11 -1.00 11.41 -15.43
CA ILE A 11 0.40 11.44 -14.96
C ILE A 11 1.22 10.31 -15.57
N LEU A 12 0.67 9.10 -15.64
CA LEU A 12 1.38 7.96 -16.22
C LEU A 12 1.55 8.10 -17.73
N ASP A 13 0.55 8.61 -18.44
CA ASP A 13 0.63 8.83 -19.88
C ASP A 13 1.69 9.89 -20.24
N GLU A 14 1.80 10.96 -19.44
CA GLU A 14 2.84 11.98 -19.61
C GLU A 14 4.25 11.46 -19.31
N GLY A 15 4.37 10.47 -18.43
CA GLY A 15 5.64 9.88 -18.00
C GLY A 15 6.14 8.72 -18.86
N GLU A 16 5.37 8.22 -19.82
CA GLU A 16 5.72 7.02 -20.63
C GLU A 16 7.03 7.15 -21.42
N GLN A 17 7.51 8.36 -21.68
CA GLN A 17 8.70 8.61 -22.46
C GLN A 17 10.00 8.67 -21.65
N GLN A 18 9.94 8.49 -20.33
CA GLN A 18 11.11 8.51 -19.47
C GLN A 18 11.61 7.09 -19.18
N GLU A 19 12.91 6.86 -19.40
CA GLU A 19 13.54 5.62 -18.96
C GLU A 19 13.52 5.51 -17.46
N CYS A 20 12.79 4.52 -16.96
CA CYS A 20 12.68 4.24 -15.54
C CYS A 20 13.76 3.26 -15.10
N THR A 21 14.88 3.76 -14.58
CA THR A 21 16.04 2.95 -14.19
C THR A 21 16.14 2.65 -12.70
N ILE A 22 15.06 2.86 -11.92
CA ILE A 22 15.12 2.83 -10.47
C ILE A 22 15.06 1.42 -9.92
N GLN A 23 15.87 1.17 -8.88
CA GLN A 23 15.93 -0.09 -8.15
C GLN A 23 14.75 -0.20 -7.17
N VAL A 24 13.59 -0.49 -7.72
CA VAL A 24 12.36 -0.71 -6.94
C VAL A 24 12.54 -1.87 -5.95
N ASP A 25 13.31 -2.87 -6.32
CA ASP A 25 13.50 -4.09 -5.54
C ASP A 25 14.14 -3.83 -4.17
N ASP A 26 15.11 -2.91 -4.08
CA ASP A 26 15.74 -2.57 -2.79
C ASP A 26 14.77 -1.90 -1.83
N VAL A 27 13.93 -0.99 -2.34
CA VAL A 27 12.89 -0.32 -1.54
C VAL A 27 11.86 -1.33 -1.06
N LEU A 28 11.39 -2.21 -1.95
CA LEU A 28 10.40 -3.24 -1.63
C LEU A 28 10.93 -4.23 -0.60
N LYS A 29 12.17 -4.67 -0.74
CA LYS A 29 12.79 -5.58 0.22
C LYS A 29 12.83 -4.97 1.62
N LYS A 30 13.22 -3.70 1.74
CA LYS A 30 13.22 -2.99 3.03
C LYS A 30 11.84 -2.91 3.65
N ILE A 31 10.80 -2.66 2.84
CA ILE A 31 9.42 -2.62 3.32
C ILE A 31 9.01 -4.01 3.82
N VAL A 32 9.17 -5.05 3.01
CA VAL A 32 8.72 -6.40 3.33
C VAL A 32 9.45 -6.97 4.54
N ASP A 33 10.76 -6.71 4.68
CA ASP A 33 11.56 -7.16 5.81
C ASP A 33 11.09 -6.57 7.15
N LYS A 34 10.46 -5.40 7.12
CA LYS A 34 9.93 -4.73 8.32
C LYS A 34 8.46 -5.03 8.59
N THR A 35 7.85 -5.94 7.85
CA THR A 35 6.49 -6.38 8.14
C THR A 35 6.47 -7.57 9.09
N LYS A 36 5.39 -7.71 9.84
CA LYS A 36 5.12 -8.83 10.74
C LYS A 36 3.62 -9.12 10.81
N ILE A 37 3.27 -10.24 11.42
CA ILE A 37 1.87 -10.57 11.71
C ILE A 37 1.53 -10.16 13.14
N ILE A 38 0.46 -9.37 13.27
CA ILE A 38 -0.17 -9.00 14.55
C ILE A 38 -1.65 -9.34 14.45
N LYS A 39 -2.14 -10.26 15.27
CA LYS A 39 -3.56 -10.66 15.29
C LYS A 39 -4.12 -10.99 13.89
N ASN A 40 -3.37 -11.75 13.11
CA ASN A 40 -3.70 -12.12 11.72
C ASN A 40 -3.75 -10.92 10.75
N CYS A 41 -3.13 -9.81 11.11
CA CYS A 41 -2.94 -8.66 10.24
C CYS A 41 -1.49 -8.53 9.83
N ILE A 42 -1.23 -8.18 8.58
CA ILE A 42 0.12 -7.88 8.08
C ILE A 42 0.37 -6.40 8.35
N VAL A 43 1.33 -6.10 9.22
CA VAL A 43 1.63 -4.73 9.62
C VAL A 43 3.08 -4.38 9.39
N TYR A 44 3.32 -3.16 8.94
CA TYR A 44 4.63 -2.56 8.82
C TYR A 44 5.05 -2.02 10.20
N ASP A 45 6.22 -2.42 10.65
CA ASP A 45 6.77 -2.04 11.96
C ASP A 45 8.21 -1.55 11.78
N GLU A 46 8.35 -0.25 11.50
CA GLU A 46 9.64 0.34 11.14
C GLU A 46 10.72 0.12 12.20
N ASP A 47 10.36 0.28 13.47
CA ASP A 47 11.29 0.21 14.60
C ASP A 47 11.37 -1.18 15.24
N GLY A 48 10.53 -2.11 14.83
CA GLY A 48 10.43 -3.45 15.42
C GLY A 48 9.85 -3.46 16.83
N ALA A 49 9.19 -2.37 17.23
CA ALA A 49 8.72 -2.16 18.60
C ALA A 49 7.33 -2.72 18.91
N LEU A 50 6.55 -3.11 17.88
CA LEU A 50 5.22 -3.65 18.09
C LEU A 50 5.28 -5.07 18.68
N GLU A 51 4.63 -5.25 19.81
CA GLU A 51 4.49 -6.55 20.48
C GLU A 51 3.00 -6.88 20.60
N GLU A 52 2.58 -8.01 20.04
CA GLU A 52 1.18 -8.41 19.97
C GLU A 52 0.50 -8.45 21.34
N GLU A 53 1.22 -8.94 22.36
CA GLU A 53 0.72 -9.09 23.73
C GLU A 53 0.41 -7.74 24.41
N LYS A 54 1.05 -6.67 23.94
CA LYS A 54 0.87 -5.31 24.48
C LYS A 54 -0.21 -4.51 23.76
N ILE A 55 -0.80 -5.07 22.69
CA ILE A 55 -1.80 -4.40 21.86
C ILE A 55 -3.21 -4.77 22.34
N ASN A 56 -3.99 -3.76 22.70
CA ASN A 56 -5.42 -3.96 22.93
C ASN A 56 -6.15 -3.93 21.59
N PHE A 57 -6.18 -5.09 20.93
CA PHE A 57 -6.70 -5.22 19.57
C PHE A 57 -8.19 -4.91 19.48
N ASP A 58 -9.00 -5.36 20.43
CA ASP A 58 -10.45 -5.11 20.44
C ASP A 58 -10.74 -3.61 20.48
N ARG A 59 -10.01 -2.85 21.28
CA ARG A 59 -10.14 -1.40 21.35
C ARG A 59 -9.74 -0.73 20.04
N ILE A 60 -8.66 -1.19 19.41
CA ILE A 60 -8.19 -0.67 18.12
C ILE A 60 -9.25 -0.93 17.04
N ILE A 61 -9.78 -2.14 16.94
CA ILE A 61 -10.83 -2.50 15.98
C ILE A 61 -12.09 -1.66 16.20
N HIS A 62 -12.48 -1.41 17.44
CA HIS A 62 -13.58 -0.50 17.72
C HIS A 62 -13.36 0.90 17.15
N PHE A 63 -12.12 1.38 17.16
CA PHE A 63 -11.74 2.70 16.67
C PHE A 63 -11.64 2.78 15.14
N VAL A 64 -11.01 1.79 14.51
CA VAL A 64 -10.71 1.79 13.06
C VAL A 64 -11.78 1.04 12.23
N GLY A 65 -12.67 0.31 12.88
CA GLY A 65 -13.81 -0.36 12.27
C GLY A 65 -13.59 -1.84 11.96
N ASP A 66 -12.45 -2.23 11.40
CA ASP A 66 -12.16 -3.61 11.02
C ASP A 66 -10.64 -3.85 10.90
N LYS A 67 -10.25 -5.07 10.51
CA LYS A 67 -8.84 -5.44 10.31
C LYS A 67 -8.21 -4.69 9.14
N THR A 68 -8.96 -4.46 8.08
CA THR A 68 -8.52 -3.65 6.93
C THR A 68 -8.14 -2.24 7.39
N GLY A 69 -8.99 -1.59 8.20
CA GLY A 69 -8.71 -0.28 8.79
C GLY A 69 -7.45 -0.29 9.66
N TYR A 70 -7.25 -1.35 10.45
CA TYR A 70 -6.04 -1.51 11.24
C TYR A 70 -4.78 -1.63 10.37
N GLU A 71 -4.81 -2.49 9.36
CA GLU A 71 -3.66 -2.68 8.47
C GLU A 71 -3.29 -1.39 7.74
N VAL A 72 -4.25 -0.68 7.15
CA VAL A 72 -3.93 0.58 6.44
C VAL A 72 -3.43 1.68 7.35
N SER A 73 -3.84 1.68 8.62
CA SER A 73 -3.33 2.62 9.63
C SER A 73 -1.87 2.35 9.97
N CYS A 74 -1.48 1.07 10.08
CA CYS A 74 -0.09 0.66 10.34
C CYS A 74 0.79 0.76 9.08
N ASN A 75 0.21 0.56 7.90
CA ASN A 75 0.91 0.39 6.63
C ASN A 75 0.90 1.67 5.79
N GLU A 76 1.08 2.81 6.44
CA GLU A 76 1.22 4.10 5.78
C GLU A 76 2.70 4.43 5.62
N LEU A 77 3.18 4.39 4.37
CA LEU A 77 4.57 4.75 4.05
C LEU A 77 4.58 5.95 3.12
N ARG A 78 5.41 6.93 3.43
CA ARG A 78 5.54 8.14 2.62
C ARG A 78 6.96 8.27 2.08
N PHE A 79 7.07 8.61 0.81
CA PHE A 79 8.32 8.76 0.10
C PHE A 79 8.34 10.08 -0.68
N SER A 80 9.53 10.68 -0.81
CA SER A 80 9.71 11.80 -1.73
C SER A 80 9.36 11.38 -3.16
N ARG A 81 8.70 12.25 -3.91
CA ARG A 81 8.39 12.03 -5.33
C ARG A 81 9.63 11.80 -6.19
N GLN A 82 10.80 12.26 -5.74
CA GLN A 82 12.06 12.08 -6.44
C GLN A 82 12.65 10.68 -6.26
N LYS A 83 12.19 9.93 -5.25
CA LYS A 83 12.74 8.61 -4.95
C LYS A 83 12.33 7.56 -5.97
N ILE A 84 11.07 7.59 -6.41
CA ILE A 84 10.52 6.67 -7.41
C ILE A 84 9.68 7.48 -8.39
N HIS A 85 10.00 7.38 -9.67
CA HIS A 85 9.23 8.05 -10.71
C HIS A 85 7.84 7.42 -10.86
N PRO A 86 6.76 8.19 -11.09
CA PRO A 86 5.41 7.65 -11.24
C PRO A 86 5.26 6.52 -12.25
N CYS A 87 6.04 6.49 -13.33
CA CYS A 87 6.02 5.39 -14.30
C CYS A 87 6.31 4.02 -13.67
N GLN A 88 6.96 3.98 -12.50
CA GLN A 88 7.25 2.76 -11.75
C GLN A 88 6.12 2.34 -10.81
N PHE A 89 5.11 3.17 -10.58
CA PHE A 89 4.05 2.88 -9.62
C PHE A 89 3.30 1.57 -9.90
N PRO A 90 2.92 1.24 -11.16
CA PRO A 90 2.28 -0.04 -11.43
C PRO A 90 3.15 -1.24 -11.05
N VAL A 91 4.44 -1.18 -11.37
CA VAL A 91 5.39 -2.24 -11.03
C VAL A 91 5.61 -2.32 -9.52
N LEU A 92 5.76 -1.17 -8.87
CA LEU A 92 5.93 -1.08 -7.40
C LEU A 92 4.75 -1.75 -6.67
N ALA A 93 3.52 -1.40 -7.05
CA ALA A 93 2.32 -1.94 -6.42
C ALA A 93 2.19 -3.45 -6.62
N ARG A 94 2.37 -3.93 -7.85
CA ARG A 94 2.31 -5.35 -8.18
C ARG A 94 3.37 -6.15 -7.43
N LYS A 95 4.62 -5.72 -7.49
CA LYS A 95 5.73 -6.43 -6.83
C LYS A 95 5.57 -6.48 -5.32
N LEU A 96 5.11 -5.38 -4.70
CA LEU A 96 4.85 -5.38 -3.26
C LEU A 96 3.77 -6.41 -2.90
N SER A 97 2.68 -6.44 -3.66
CA SER A 97 1.61 -7.42 -3.48
C SER A 97 2.16 -8.85 -3.60
N ASP A 98 2.94 -9.13 -4.65
CA ASP A 98 3.52 -10.46 -4.89
C ASP A 98 4.49 -10.87 -3.78
N MET A 99 5.38 -9.98 -3.34
CA MET A 99 6.35 -10.27 -2.28
C MET A 99 5.69 -10.54 -0.94
N LEU A 100 4.66 -9.78 -0.57
CA LEU A 100 3.89 -10.00 0.65
C LEU A 100 3.10 -11.30 0.57
N PHE A 101 2.52 -11.60 -0.60
CA PHE A 101 1.86 -12.88 -0.83
C PHE A 101 2.84 -14.05 -0.64
N GLN A 102 4.03 -13.97 -1.21
CA GLN A 102 5.05 -15.01 -1.06
C GLN A 102 5.49 -15.20 0.39
N LYS A 103 5.63 -14.11 1.14
CA LYS A 103 6.07 -14.18 2.54
C LYS A 103 4.99 -14.74 3.47
N TYR A 104 3.75 -14.34 3.30
CA TYR A 104 2.67 -14.63 4.24
C TYR A 104 1.58 -15.55 3.69
N ASN A 105 1.53 -15.73 2.38
CA ASN A 105 0.51 -16.52 1.69
C ASN A 105 -0.93 -16.17 2.13
N PRO A 106 -1.29 -14.87 2.16
CA PRO A 106 -2.66 -14.44 2.41
C PRO A 106 -3.53 -14.71 1.19
N GLN A 107 -4.84 -14.41 1.27
CA GLN A 107 -5.75 -14.53 0.12
C GLN A 107 -5.33 -13.62 -1.04
N LYS A 108 -5.11 -12.34 -0.75
CA LYS A 108 -4.62 -11.30 -1.68
C LYS A 108 -4.06 -10.14 -0.88
N ILE A 109 -3.19 -9.37 -1.50
CA ILE A 109 -2.74 -8.08 -0.95
C ILE A 109 -3.20 -6.98 -1.89
N VAL A 110 -3.91 -6.01 -1.34
CA VAL A 110 -4.33 -4.79 -2.03
C VAL A 110 -3.31 -3.69 -1.74
N VAL A 111 -2.83 -3.00 -2.77
CA VAL A 111 -1.84 -1.93 -2.64
C VAL A 111 -2.39 -0.66 -3.25
N TYR A 112 -2.28 0.45 -2.51
CA TYR A 112 -2.66 1.79 -2.98
C TYR A 112 -1.45 2.69 -3.05
N ILE A 113 -1.36 3.48 -4.13
CA ILE A 113 -0.39 4.56 -4.25
C ILE A 113 -1.15 5.85 -4.51
N SER A 114 -0.97 6.83 -3.64
CA SER A 114 -1.57 8.16 -3.77
C SER A 114 -0.47 9.20 -3.95
N LEU A 115 -0.66 10.13 -4.87
CA LEU A 115 0.33 11.15 -5.18
C LEU A 115 -0.09 12.49 -4.55
N TYR A 116 0.86 13.10 -3.86
CA TYR A 116 0.76 14.45 -3.29
C TYR A 116 1.76 15.38 -3.97
N ASP A 117 1.80 16.66 -3.59
CA ASP A 117 2.67 17.65 -4.24
C ASP A 117 4.16 17.27 -4.15
N ASP A 118 4.63 16.92 -2.95
CA ASP A 118 6.05 16.67 -2.68
C ASP A 118 6.38 15.19 -2.45
N GLU A 119 5.36 14.35 -2.25
CA GLU A 119 5.53 12.97 -1.86
C GLU A 119 4.48 12.05 -2.47
N PHE A 120 4.71 10.75 -2.41
CA PHE A 120 3.68 9.76 -2.63
C PHE A 120 3.51 8.88 -1.40
N GLU A 121 2.30 8.40 -1.21
CA GLU A 121 1.93 7.52 -0.11
C GLU A 121 1.66 6.12 -0.64
N LEU A 122 2.23 5.14 0.03
CA LEU A 122 2.02 3.73 -0.23
C LEU A 122 1.27 3.13 0.96
N ARG A 123 0.14 2.47 0.68
CA ARG A 123 -0.61 1.72 1.69
C ARG A 123 -0.94 0.34 1.17
N PHE A 124 -1.07 -0.62 2.07
CA PHE A 124 -1.48 -1.96 1.70
C PHE A 124 -2.30 -2.62 2.80
N HIS A 125 -3.14 -3.56 2.40
CA HIS A 125 -3.89 -4.40 3.31
C HIS A 125 -4.19 -5.78 2.68
N THR A 126 -4.50 -6.75 3.52
CA THR A 126 -5.01 -8.05 3.08
C THR A 126 -6.43 -7.88 2.55
N TYR A 127 -6.73 -8.48 1.40
CA TYR A 127 -8.10 -8.55 0.90
C TYR A 127 -8.91 -9.51 1.77
N ARG A 128 -10.08 -9.06 2.22
CA ARG A 128 -11.03 -9.86 3.02
C ARG A 128 -12.41 -9.73 2.41
N GLU A 129 -13.03 -10.87 2.11
CA GLU A 129 -14.36 -10.89 1.47
C GLU A 129 -15.47 -10.32 2.37
N ASP A 130 -15.30 -10.45 3.69
CA ASP A 130 -16.24 -9.97 4.70
C ASP A 130 -16.02 -8.51 5.12
N GLU A 131 -15.01 -7.87 4.57
CA GLU A 131 -14.68 -6.47 4.86
C GLU A 131 -14.67 -5.66 3.55
N LYS A 132 -14.95 -4.36 3.66
CA LYS A 132 -14.86 -3.44 2.52
C LYS A 132 -13.41 -3.13 2.20
N LEU A 133 -13.13 -2.83 0.93
CA LEU A 133 -11.87 -2.20 0.55
C LEU A 133 -11.71 -0.87 1.29
N TRP A 134 -10.46 -0.48 1.53
CA TRP A 134 -10.17 0.77 2.23
C TRP A 134 -10.69 1.99 1.48
N LEU A 135 -10.48 2.06 0.17
CA LEU A 135 -11.01 3.12 -0.67
C LEU A 135 -12.23 2.64 -1.45
N ASP A 136 -13.08 3.59 -1.84
CA ASP A 136 -14.22 3.34 -2.71
C ASP A 136 -13.76 2.72 -4.04
N GLU A 137 -14.59 1.90 -4.64
CA GLU A 137 -14.31 1.31 -5.96
C GLU A 137 -14.17 2.37 -7.05
N ASP A 138 -14.91 3.47 -6.93
CA ASP A 138 -14.78 4.63 -7.81
C ASP A 138 -13.70 5.58 -7.29
N LEU A 139 -12.47 5.38 -7.74
CA LEU A 139 -11.33 6.20 -7.35
C LEU A 139 -11.42 7.65 -7.85
N ASN A 140 -12.33 7.97 -8.78
CA ASN A 140 -12.54 9.33 -9.24
C ASN A 140 -13.28 10.22 -8.21
N LYS A 141 -13.81 9.63 -7.15
CA LYS A 141 -14.38 10.39 -6.02
C LYS A 141 -13.33 11.18 -5.23
N TYR A 142 -12.07 10.81 -5.34
CA TYR A 142 -10.98 11.43 -4.61
C TYR A 142 -10.30 12.52 -5.46
N ASP A 143 -9.83 13.56 -4.81
CA ASP A 143 -9.25 14.76 -5.44
C ASP A 143 -7.72 14.69 -5.63
N LYS A 144 -7.17 13.50 -5.68
CA LYS A 144 -5.73 13.24 -5.88
C LYS A 144 -5.51 12.06 -6.81
N PRO A 145 -4.36 11.99 -7.48
CA PRO A 145 -4.02 10.81 -8.27
C PRO A 145 -3.90 9.56 -7.41
N ILE A 146 -4.62 8.50 -7.76
CA ILE A 146 -4.63 7.23 -7.03
C ILE A 146 -4.51 6.05 -7.99
N LEU A 147 -3.64 5.11 -7.62
CA LEU A 147 -3.50 3.80 -8.25
C LEU A 147 -3.79 2.72 -7.21
N CYS A 148 -4.50 1.69 -7.60
CA CYS A 148 -4.79 0.52 -6.77
C CYS A 148 -4.42 -0.76 -7.53
N TRP A 149 -3.74 -1.66 -6.85
CA TRP A 149 -3.49 -3.04 -7.31
C TRP A 149 -4.29 -4.02 -6.45
N ILE A 150 -5.12 -4.83 -7.11
CA ILE A 150 -5.91 -5.90 -6.47
C ILE A 150 -5.61 -7.24 -7.13
#